data_4514d39e18575ca00e1b61a33c7506ac
#
_entry.id   4514d39e18575ca00e1b61a33c7506ac
#
_cell.length_a   1.000
_cell.length_b   1.000
_cell.length_c   1.000
_cell.angle_alpha   90.00
_cell.angle_beta   90.00
_cell.angle_gamma   90.00
#
_symmetry.space_group_name_H-M   'P 1'
#
loop_
_entity.id
_entity.type
_entity.pdbx_description
1 polymer ?
#
loop_
_entity_poly.entity_id
_entity_poly.type
_entity_poly.pdbx_seq_one_letter_code
_entity_poly.pdbx_strand_id
1 'polypeptide(L)'
;MSTDPKDSAAALEDTIARYNEAWNAHDLDAIIAMHAPDMVFANHTAGESASGAEVRAHIGSIFETWPDIAFSTRRLYVRDGLVVQEWTATATHANEMRRGDLVAEPTGKTISWNGLDVIPFEDGSVKRKDVYSDSVSILRQLGLL
;
A
#
# COMPACT_ATOMS: atom_id res chain seq x y z
N MET A 1 -7.65 1.43 21.60
CA MET A 1 -8.41 2.10 20.52
C MET A 1 -8.39 3.59 20.74
N SER A 2 -8.20 4.34 19.68
CA SER A 2 -8.22 5.80 19.76
C SER A 2 -9.63 6.31 20.05
N THR A 3 -9.75 7.34 20.91
CA THR A 3 -11.01 8.04 21.18
C THR A 3 -11.04 9.41 20.49
N ASP A 4 -10.01 9.76 19.70
CA ASP A 4 -9.96 11.02 18.96
C ASP A 4 -11.10 11.05 17.92
N PRO A 5 -11.89 12.14 17.85
CA PRO A 5 -12.94 12.26 16.83
C PRO A 5 -12.44 12.10 15.40
N LYS A 6 -11.17 12.42 15.14
CA LYS A 6 -10.55 12.22 13.82
C LYS A 6 -10.38 10.74 13.46
N ASP A 7 -10.46 9.85 14.44
CA ASP A 7 -10.32 8.41 14.28
C ASP A 7 -11.66 7.69 14.35
N SER A 8 -12.78 8.40 14.40
CA SER A 8 -14.10 7.77 14.32
C SER A 8 -14.28 7.07 12.97
N ALA A 9 -15.11 6.04 12.93
CA ALA A 9 -15.40 5.34 11.68
C ALA A 9 -15.89 6.31 10.59
N ALA A 10 -16.77 7.26 10.95
CA ALA A 10 -17.28 8.23 9.98
C ALA A 10 -16.16 9.13 9.43
N ALA A 11 -15.26 9.61 10.29
CA ALA A 11 -14.12 10.43 9.86
C ALA A 11 -13.15 9.61 9.00
N LEU A 12 -12.90 8.35 9.35
CA LEU A 12 -11.97 7.50 8.64
C LEU A 12 -12.47 7.07 7.26
N GLU A 13 -13.77 7.05 7.02
CA GLU A 13 -14.31 6.82 5.68
C GLU A 13 -13.81 7.89 4.70
N ASP A 14 -13.87 9.15 5.10
CA ASP A 14 -13.33 10.27 4.33
C ASP A 14 -11.81 10.20 4.21
N THR A 15 -11.14 9.93 5.31
CA THR A 15 -9.68 9.89 5.37
C THR A 15 -9.11 8.81 4.46
N ILE A 16 -9.68 7.59 4.50
CA ILE A 16 -9.18 6.50 3.64
C ILE A 16 -9.45 6.77 2.16
N ALA A 17 -10.56 7.42 1.84
CA ALA A 17 -10.83 7.79 0.45
C ALA A 17 -9.76 8.75 -0.08
N ARG A 18 -9.38 9.75 0.68
CA ARG A 18 -8.30 10.71 0.31
C ARG A 18 -6.94 10.02 0.24
N TYR A 19 -6.68 9.09 1.15
CA TYR A 19 -5.44 8.32 1.17
C TYR A 19 -5.31 7.46 -0.08
N ASN A 20 -6.36 6.74 -0.44
CA ASN A 20 -6.38 5.91 -1.64
C ASN A 20 -6.24 6.75 -2.92
N GLU A 21 -6.85 7.93 -2.94
CA GLU A 21 -6.73 8.86 -4.06
C GLU A 21 -5.29 9.35 -4.23
N ALA A 22 -4.60 9.66 -3.14
CA ALA A 22 -3.20 10.06 -3.16
C ALA A 22 -2.29 8.94 -3.70
N TRP A 23 -2.56 7.69 -3.31
CA TRP A 23 -1.85 6.52 -3.83
C TRP A 23 -2.04 6.38 -5.34
N ASN A 24 -3.28 6.47 -5.81
CA ASN A 24 -3.57 6.34 -7.24
C ASN A 24 -3.01 7.52 -8.07
N ALA A 25 -2.85 8.67 -7.45
CA ALA A 25 -2.20 9.83 -8.09
C ALA A 25 -0.67 9.73 -8.04
N HIS A 26 -0.09 8.74 -7.35
CA HIS A 26 1.34 8.62 -7.10
C HIS A 26 1.91 9.88 -6.44
N ASP A 27 1.12 10.53 -5.60
CA ASP A 27 1.50 11.77 -4.92
C ASP A 27 2.18 11.45 -3.59
N LEU A 28 3.50 11.28 -3.63
CA LEU A 28 4.29 10.93 -2.44
C LEU A 28 4.12 11.94 -1.31
N ASP A 29 4.11 13.22 -1.63
CA ASP A 29 3.97 14.26 -0.60
C ASP A 29 2.62 14.14 0.11
N ALA A 30 1.54 13.94 -0.65
CA ALA A 30 0.21 13.78 -0.08
C ALA A 30 0.09 12.50 0.75
N ILE A 31 0.68 11.40 0.29
CA ILE A 31 0.70 10.13 1.02
C ILE A 31 1.42 10.31 2.36
N ILE A 32 2.63 10.83 2.33
CA ILE A 32 3.46 11.00 3.52
C ILE A 32 2.83 11.98 4.50
N ALA A 33 2.15 13.02 4.02
CA ALA A 33 1.46 13.98 4.88
C ALA A 33 0.35 13.34 5.73
N MET A 34 -0.18 12.20 5.31
CA MET A 34 -1.23 11.46 6.04
C MET A 34 -0.67 10.43 7.01
N HIS A 35 0.63 10.25 7.06
CA HIS A 35 1.31 9.29 7.94
C HIS A 35 1.72 9.93 9.26
N ALA A 36 1.66 9.17 10.34
CA ALA A 36 2.31 9.56 11.60
C ALA A 36 3.84 9.60 11.38
N PRO A 37 4.58 10.46 12.12
CA PRO A 37 6.03 10.57 11.92
C PRO A 37 6.81 9.27 12.11
N ASP A 38 6.33 8.39 12.97
CA ASP A 38 6.94 7.10 13.29
C ASP A 38 6.20 5.92 12.63
N MET A 39 5.45 6.19 11.57
CA MET A 39 4.67 5.20 10.85
C MET A 39 5.53 4.02 10.41
N VAL A 40 4.96 2.82 10.50
CA VAL A 40 5.59 1.59 10.01
C VAL A 40 4.80 1.07 8.81
N PHE A 41 5.49 0.87 7.71
CA PHE A 41 4.96 0.25 6.50
C PHE A 41 5.58 -1.15 6.39
N ALA A 42 4.78 -2.19 6.54
CA ALA A 42 5.27 -3.56 6.48
C ALA A 42 4.55 -4.35 5.40
N ASN A 43 5.29 -4.79 4.39
CA ASN A 43 4.79 -5.72 3.38
C ASN A 43 5.16 -7.14 3.82
N HIS A 44 4.23 -7.81 4.46
CA HIS A 44 4.47 -9.12 5.05
C HIS A 44 4.72 -10.20 4.01
N THR A 45 4.07 -10.11 2.87
CA THR A 45 4.21 -11.08 1.80
C THR A 45 5.60 -11.03 1.16
N ALA A 46 6.14 -9.82 1.00
CA ALA A 46 7.48 -9.64 0.45
C ALA A 46 8.59 -9.70 1.51
N GLY A 47 8.22 -9.71 2.79
CA GLY A 47 9.19 -9.69 3.88
C GLY A 47 9.93 -8.36 4.01
N GLU A 48 9.27 -7.26 3.64
CA GLU A 48 9.86 -5.92 3.65
C GLU A 48 9.21 -5.03 4.71
N SER A 49 10.01 -4.16 5.32
CA SER A 49 9.52 -3.21 6.30
C SER A 49 10.33 -1.93 6.24
N ALA A 50 9.64 -0.80 6.39
CA ALA A 50 10.25 0.51 6.49
C ALA A 50 9.53 1.31 7.58
N SER A 51 10.23 2.22 8.23
CA SER A 51 9.64 3.04 9.28
C SER A 51 10.18 4.46 9.24
N GLY A 52 9.37 5.40 9.75
CA GLY A 52 9.75 6.80 9.83
C GLY A 52 10.18 7.37 8.48
N ALA A 53 11.35 7.97 8.44
CA ALA A 53 11.88 8.62 7.23
C ALA A 53 12.15 7.65 6.06
N GLU A 54 12.28 6.36 6.31
CA GLU A 54 12.51 5.35 5.28
C GLU A 54 11.28 5.06 4.41
N VAL A 55 10.09 5.37 4.93
CA VAL A 55 8.82 5.01 4.27
C VAL A 55 8.70 5.68 2.90
N ARG A 56 9.13 6.92 2.79
CA ARG A 56 9.09 7.66 1.52
C ARG A 56 9.86 6.94 0.41
N ALA A 57 11.09 6.53 0.69
CA ALA A 57 11.90 5.81 -0.29
C ALA A 57 11.30 4.46 -0.64
N HIS A 58 10.71 3.78 0.34
CA HIS A 58 10.06 2.49 0.13
C HIS A 58 8.86 2.61 -0.82
N ILE A 59 7.99 3.59 -0.60
CA ILE A 59 6.85 3.83 -1.48
C ILE A 59 7.32 4.28 -2.87
N GLY A 60 8.34 5.13 -2.93
CA GLY A 60 8.95 5.55 -4.19
C GLY A 60 9.43 4.37 -5.02
N SER A 61 10.00 3.35 -4.39
CA SER A 61 10.46 2.15 -5.08
C SER A 61 9.31 1.33 -5.67
N ILE A 62 8.15 1.34 -5.03
CA ILE A 62 6.93 0.70 -5.57
C ILE A 62 6.53 1.39 -6.87
N PHE A 63 6.51 2.71 -6.88
CA PHE A 63 6.15 3.48 -8.07
C PHE A 63 7.20 3.41 -9.18
N GLU A 64 8.46 3.16 -8.83
CA GLU A 64 9.51 2.91 -9.83
C GLU A 64 9.35 1.55 -10.49
N THR A 65 9.08 0.52 -9.71
CA THR A 65 8.87 -0.84 -10.22
C THR A 65 7.61 -0.92 -11.09
N TRP A 66 6.56 -0.24 -10.66
CA TRP A 66 5.23 -0.29 -11.26
C TRP A 66 4.75 1.13 -11.57
N PRO A 67 5.29 1.81 -12.62
CA PRO A 67 5.01 3.24 -12.83
C PRO A 67 3.56 3.61 -13.09
N ASP A 68 2.76 2.65 -13.52
CA ASP A 68 1.33 2.84 -13.81
C ASP A 68 0.42 2.15 -12.80
N ILE A 69 0.94 1.75 -11.63
CA ILE A 69 0.13 1.01 -10.66
C ILE A 69 -1.11 1.80 -10.26
N ALA A 70 -2.24 1.11 -10.29
CA ALA A 70 -3.52 1.65 -9.86
C ALA A 70 -4.23 0.62 -8.98
N PHE A 71 -4.91 1.12 -7.95
CA PHE A 71 -5.61 0.29 -6.98
C PHE A 71 -7.11 0.55 -7.06
N SER A 72 -7.91 -0.51 -7.01
CA SER A 72 -9.34 -0.40 -6.81
C SER A 72 -9.74 -1.16 -5.55
N THR A 73 -10.58 -0.54 -4.72
CA THR A 73 -11.05 -1.14 -3.48
C THR A 73 -12.11 -2.18 -3.78
N ARG A 74 -11.94 -3.37 -3.26
CA ARG A 74 -12.92 -4.47 -3.38
C ARG A 74 -13.87 -4.49 -2.21
N ARG A 75 -13.33 -4.39 -0.99
CA ARG A 75 -14.09 -4.37 0.25
C ARG A 75 -13.42 -3.43 1.24
N LEU A 76 -14.22 -2.71 1.99
CA LEU A 76 -13.75 -1.73 2.96
C LEU A 76 -14.45 -1.97 4.30
N TYR A 77 -13.66 -2.14 5.33
CA TYR A 77 -14.14 -2.29 6.70
C TYR A 77 -13.58 -1.15 7.53
N VAL A 78 -14.45 -0.30 8.05
CA VAL A 78 -14.03 0.87 8.83
C VAL A 78 -14.61 0.77 10.23
N ARG A 79 -13.75 0.91 11.22
CA ARG A 79 -14.09 0.97 12.64
C ARG A 79 -13.36 2.15 13.25
N ASP A 80 -13.71 2.51 14.48
CA ASP A 80 -12.98 3.54 15.19
C ASP A 80 -11.49 3.15 15.28
N GLY A 81 -10.62 4.01 14.79
CA GLY A 81 -9.18 3.79 14.80
C GLY A 81 -8.64 2.75 13.83
N LEU A 82 -9.47 2.17 12.96
CA LEU A 82 -9.02 1.06 12.12
C LEU A 82 -9.71 1.05 10.77
N VAL A 83 -8.90 0.88 9.71
CA VAL A 83 -9.38 0.57 8.37
C VAL A 83 -8.75 -0.74 7.91
N VAL A 84 -9.57 -1.63 7.39
CA VAL A 84 -9.12 -2.82 6.67
C VAL A 84 -9.70 -2.74 5.28
N GLN A 85 -8.86 -2.85 4.26
CA GLN A 85 -9.33 -2.79 2.88
C GLN A 85 -8.72 -3.90 2.03
N GLU A 86 -9.57 -4.56 1.25
CA GLU A 86 -9.16 -5.47 0.20
C GLU A 86 -9.16 -4.72 -1.10
N TRP A 87 -8.11 -4.89 -1.88
CA TRP A 87 -7.93 -4.16 -3.14
C TRP A 87 -7.43 -5.07 -4.25
N THR A 88 -7.59 -4.60 -5.47
CA THR A 88 -6.95 -5.15 -6.66
C THR A 88 -6.00 -4.10 -7.21
N ALA A 89 -4.76 -4.49 -7.45
CA ALA A 89 -3.79 -3.65 -8.15
C ALA A 89 -3.68 -4.12 -9.60
N THR A 90 -3.49 -3.17 -10.50
CA THR A 90 -3.16 -3.43 -11.90
C THR A 90 -1.92 -2.59 -12.25
N ALA A 91 -0.93 -3.20 -12.86
CA ALA A 91 0.32 -2.52 -13.16
C ALA A 91 1.09 -3.22 -14.29
N THR A 92 1.94 -2.45 -14.97
CA THR A 92 2.87 -2.97 -15.97
C THR A 92 4.25 -3.15 -15.35
N HIS A 93 4.82 -4.34 -15.52
CA HIS A 93 6.19 -4.63 -15.07
C HIS A 93 7.19 -3.99 -16.03
N ALA A 94 7.41 -2.68 -15.83
CA ALA A 94 8.20 -1.83 -16.71
C ALA A 94 9.66 -1.68 -16.27
N ASN A 95 9.96 -1.96 -14.98
CA ASN A 95 11.30 -1.84 -14.40
C ASN A 95 11.63 -3.07 -13.58
N GLU A 96 12.89 -3.22 -13.20
CA GLU A 96 13.37 -4.34 -12.40
C GLU A 96 12.56 -4.46 -11.10
N MET A 97 12.12 -5.67 -10.79
CA MET A 97 11.45 -5.98 -9.53
C MET A 97 12.39 -6.77 -8.63
N ARG A 98 12.53 -6.33 -7.39
CA ARG A 98 13.29 -7.05 -6.36
C ARG A 98 12.33 -7.53 -5.27
N ARG A 99 12.48 -8.80 -4.89
CA ARG A 99 11.65 -9.39 -3.84
C ARG A 99 12.48 -10.44 -3.12
N GLY A 100 13.05 -10.07 -1.97
CA GLY A 100 14.05 -10.89 -1.31
C GLY A 100 15.27 -11.07 -2.19
N ASP A 101 15.68 -12.31 -2.43
CA ASP A 101 16.79 -12.64 -3.32
C ASP A 101 16.38 -12.70 -4.80
N LEU A 102 15.09 -12.62 -5.08
CA LEU A 102 14.60 -12.65 -6.45
C LEU A 102 14.80 -11.28 -7.10
N VAL A 103 15.43 -11.30 -8.27
CA VAL A 103 15.57 -10.12 -9.14
C VAL A 103 14.94 -10.48 -10.48
N ALA A 104 13.92 -9.75 -10.86
CA ALA A 104 13.22 -9.98 -12.14
C ALA A 104 13.40 -8.78 -13.04
N GLU A 105 14.01 -9.03 -14.21
CA GLU A 105 14.14 -8.02 -15.25
C GLU A 105 12.76 -7.64 -15.81
N PRO A 106 12.59 -6.43 -16.34
CA PRO A 106 11.31 -5.99 -16.88
C PRO A 106 10.76 -6.93 -17.93
N THR A 107 9.52 -7.37 -17.75
CA THR A 107 8.84 -8.22 -18.73
C THR A 107 7.95 -7.45 -19.69
N GLY A 108 7.59 -6.21 -19.35
CA GLY A 108 6.62 -5.40 -20.08
C GLY A 108 5.18 -5.90 -19.95
N LYS A 109 4.93 -6.91 -19.15
CA LYS A 109 3.59 -7.48 -18.98
C LYS A 109 2.74 -6.59 -18.06
N THR A 110 1.48 -6.41 -18.42
CA THR A 110 0.47 -5.81 -17.53
C THR A 110 -0.22 -6.94 -16.77
N ILE A 111 -0.17 -6.86 -15.45
CA ILE A 111 -0.71 -7.89 -14.56
C ILE A 111 -1.65 -7.28 -13.53
N SER A 112 -2.41 -8.14 -12.88
CA SER A 112 -3.35 -7.74 -11.84
C SER A 112 -3.27 -8.72 -10.68
N TRP A 113 -3.32 -8.19 -9.44
CA TRP A 113 -3.31 -9.05 -8.26
C TRP A 113 -4.10 -8.42 -7.12
N ASN A 114 -4.52 -9.25 -6.18
CA ASN A 114 -5.28 -8.83 -5.01
C ASN A 114 -4.37 -8.65 -3.80
N GLY A 115 -4.79 -7.77 -2.91
CA GLY A 115 -4.10 -7.55 -1.65
C GLY A 115 -5.04 -7.08 -0.56
N LEU A 116 -4.48 -6.93 0.62
CA LEU A 116 -5.18 -6.55 1.84
C LEU A 116 -4.28 -5.65 2.66
N ASP A 117 -4.85 -4.54 3.12
CA ASP A 117 -4.19 -3.62 4.05
C ASP A 117 -4.91 -3.65 5.39
N VAL A 118 -4.15 -3.69 6.47
CA VAL A 118 -4.62 -3.44 7.83
C VAL A 118 -3.98 -2.14 8.29
N ILE A 119 -4.80 -1.12 8.55
CA ILE A 119 -4.33 0.26 8.76
C ILE A 119 -4.89 0.82 10.06
N PRO A 120 -4.17 0.73 11.18
CA PRO A 120 -4.51 1.47 12.39
C PRO A 120 -4.26 2.97 12.20
N PHE A 121 -5.16 3.79 12.74
CA PHE A 121 -5.03 5.24 12.75
C PHE A 121 -4.91 5.75 14.19
N GLU A 122 -4.19 6.85 14.36
CA GLU A 122 -4.05 7.55 15.61
C GLU A 122 -3.93 9.04 15.33
N ASP A 123 -4.72 9.85 16.04
CA ASP A 123 -4.77 11.31 15.85
C ASP A 123 -5.03 11.73 14.39
N GLY A 124 -5.83 10.94 13.68
CA GLY A 124 -6.19 11.19 12.28
C GLY A 124 -5.13 10.79 11.27
N SER A 125 -4.02 10.23 11.70
CA SER A 125 -2.90 9.83 10.84
C SER A 125 -2.76 8.32 10.78
N VAL A 126 -2.22 7.82 9.66
CA VAL A 126 -1.87 6.40 9.51
C VAL A 126 -0.73 6.09 10.46
N LYS A 127 -0.99 5.25 11.45
CA LYS A 127 0.00 4.83 12.42
C LYS A 127 0.83 3.66 11.90
N ARG A 128 0.19 2.78 11.17
CA ARG A 128 0.80 1.58 10.63
C ARG A 128 0.06 1.12 9.39
N LYS A 129 0.77 0.50 8.46
CA LYS A 129 0.15 -0.12 7.29
C LYS A 129 0.76 -1.50 7.10
N ASP A 130 -0.02 -2.52 7.40
CA ASP A 130 0.37 -3.91 7.20
C ASP A 130 -0.25 -4.40 5.90
N VAL A 131 0.59 -4.82 4.96
CA VAL A 131 0.18 -5.21 3.61
C VAL A 131 0.42 -6.70 3.40
N TYR A 132 -0.60 -7.38 2.88
CA TYR A 132 -0.52 -8.77 2.42
C TYR A 132 -1.00 -8.81 0.98
N SER A 133 -0.27 -9.46 0.11
CA SER A 133 -0.61 -9.51 -1.31
C SER A 133 -0.42 -10.91 -1.90
N ASP A 134 -1.09 -11.16 -3.02
CA ASP A 134 -1.00 -12.45 -3.71
C ASP A 134 0.26 -12.52 -4.57
N SER A 135 1.39 -12.77 -3.90
CA SER A 135 2.69 -12.89 -4.57
C SER A 135 2.76 -14.04 -5.55
N VAL A 136 2.09 -15.14 -5.25
CA VAL A 136 2.08 -16.30 -6.15
C VAL A 136 1.46 -15.91 -7.49
N SER A 137 0.35 -15.16 -7.46
CA SER A 137 -0.27 -14.66 -8.68
C SER A 137 0.65 -13.73 -9.47
N ILE A 138 1.35 -12.82 -8.78
CA ILE A 138 2.32 -11.93 -9.43
C ILE A 138 3.38 -12.75 -10.16
N LEU A 139 4.02 -13.67 -9.46
CA LEU A 139 5.11 -14.48 -10.02
C LEU A 139 4.63 -15.36 -11.19
N ARG A 140 3.43 -15.94 -11.05
CA ARG A 140 2.85 -16.79 -12.09
C ARG A 140 2.55 -16.00 -13.36
N GLN A 141 1.96 -14.81 -13.21
CA GLN A 141 1.65 -13.94 -14.35
C GLN A 141 2.90 -13.43 -15.06
N LEU A 142 3.99 -13.23 -14.33
CA LEU A 142 5.27 -12.82 -14.90
C LEU A 142 6.09 -13.98 -15.49
N GLY A 143 5.62 -15.22 -15.33
CA GLY A 143 6.34 -16.38 -15.83
C GLY A 143 7.52 -16.79 -14.96
N LEU A 144 7.52 -16.42 -13.68
CA LEU A 144 8.62 -16.69 -12.74
C LEU A 144 8.32 -17.85 -11.79
N LEU A 145 7.20 -18.49 -11.97
CA LEU A 145 6.77 -19.61 -11.12
C LEU A 145 6.23 -20.74 -11.97
#